data_f76f53f3dc59f54be9220baa3aa4ed4b
#
_entry.id   f76f53f3dc59f54be9220baa3aa4ed4b
#
_cell.length_a   1.000
_cell.length_b   1.000
_cell.length_c   1.000
_cell.angle_alpha   90.00
_cell.angle_beta   90.00
_cell.angle_gamma   90.00
#
_symmetry.space_group_name_H-M   'P 1'
#
loop_
_entity.id
_entity.type
_entity.pdbx_description
1 polymer ?
#
loop_
_entity_poly.entity_id
_entity_poly.type
_entity_poly.pdbx_seq_one_letter_code
_entity_poly.pdbx_strand_id
1 'polypeptide(L)'
;MNLFSIKYSLRSFSRDLVRGWWARLVIYPRISRNEFSPMELESYIKPNLNKTKVSIPQATTLQKLGSSSGTINKDDIIKNSKSFTQPYSLKTLLRNKISTSGSTGRPLTITQDLGTAVKEEAFVYRQLRWAGYQHGDRRAWLRGDVVSNGKPYRGIYGCRDWWSNTLMLSSYHISSHTAQNYLSALKDFNPILIQAYPSSIYSLASWMLANKVCYSGNSLRAIVTSSETLERSVQECIEQAFGCRVFDWYGQAERVAAIGTCEYGGHHVLTDYGRVELLSDSDDLYELVGTSYNNKAMKLANYRTGDLVRLNSEVCPCGRTFPTVDTIIGRRDKKITLADGRQIGRLDHLFKGMKNVVEGQVVYRGENQFILRVVAGPDWRTADAELLVQRLNERVGHVVANVEIVFSIPRGANGKFEFIRIEEDA
;
A
#
# COMPACT_ATOMS: atom_id res chain seq x y z
N MET A 1 -22.45 -20.93 -10.77
CA MET A 1 -21.49 -20.32 -9.84
C MET A 1 -20.12 -20.30 -10.53
N ASN A 2 -19.40 -19.18 -10.55
CA ASN A 2 -18.10 -19.06 -11.20
C ASN A 2 -17.05 -19.87 -10.42
N LEU A 3 -16.15 -20.59 -11.09
CA LEU A 3 -15.07 -21.40 -10.50
C LEU A 3 -14.19 -20.56 -9.54
N PHE A 4 -13.89 -19.31 -9.89
CA PHE A 4 -13.18 -18.39 -9.04
C PHE A 4 -13.93 -18.06 -7.73
N SER A 5 -15.27 -17.94 -7.78
CA SER A 5 -16.07 -17.73 -6.57
C SER A 5 -15.93 -18.90 -5.60
N ILE A 6 -15.97 -20.14 -6.09
CA ILE A 6 -15.74 -21.33 -5.25
C ILE A 6 -14.33 -21.30 -4.66
N LYS A 7 -13.31 -21.09 -5.49
CA LYS A 7 -11.91 -21.05 -5.09
C LYS A 7 -11.68 -20.01 -3.97
N TYR A 8 -12.18 -18.79 -4.15
CA TYR A 8 -11.97 -17.72 -3.16
C TYR A 8 -12.77 -17.95 -1.88
N SER A 9 -14.01 -18.47 -1.98
CA SER A 9 -14.81 -18.79 -0.79
C SER A 9 -14.17 -19.89 0.05
N LEU A 10 -13.67 -20.96 -0.56
CA LEU A 10 -12.94 -22.01 0.14
C LEU A 10 -11.63 -21.50 0.76
N ARG A 11 -10.88 -20.65 0.04
CA ARG A 11 -9.66 -20.03 0.56
C ARG A 11 -9.95 -19.13 1.77
N SER A 12 -11.02 -18.34 1.70
CA SER A 12 -11.41 -17.46 2.82
C SER A 12 -11.91 -18.24 4.01
N PHE A 13 -12.69 -19.30 3.80
CA PHE A 13 -13.10 -20.24 4.85
C PHE A 13 -11.88 -20.85 5.55
N SER A 14 -10.95 -21.43 4.79
CA SER A 14 -9.73 -22.05 5.35
C SER A 14 -8.88 -21.03 6.10
N ARG A 15 -8.75 -19.82 5.55
CA ARG A 15 -8.01 -18.72 6.22
C ARG A 15 -8.69 -18.33 7.54
N ASP A 16 -9.99 -18.22 7.55
CA ASP A 16 -10.76 -17.84 8.73
C ASP A 16 -10.65 -18.92 9.82
N LEU A 17 -10.74 -20.19 9.46
CA LEU A 17 -10.59 -21.30 10.38
C LEU A 17 -9.20 -21.33 11.04
N VAL A 18 -8.14 -21.06 10.25
CA VAL A 18 -6.75 -21.17 10.72
C VAL A 18 -6.31 -19.92 11.51
N ARG A 19 -6.74 -18.72 11.10
CA ARG A 19 -6.20 -17.47 11.67
C ARG A 19 -7.22 -16.37 11.91
N GLY A 20 -8.27 -16.25 11.09
CA GLY A 20 -9.19 -15.11 11.16
C GLY A 20 -9.96 -15.04 12.48
N TRP A 21 -10.41 -16.17 13.00
CA TRP A 21 -11.07 -16.26 14.30
C TRP A 21 -10.15 -15.79 15.43
N TRP A 22 -8.91 -16.32 15.49
CA TRP A 22 -7.93 -15.92 16.50
C TRP A 22 -7.57 -14.44 16.39
N ALA A 23 -7.43 -13.94 15.17
CA ALA A 23 -7.15 -12.52 14.93
C ALA A 23 -8.26 -11.63 15.53
N ARG A 24 -9.53 -11.94 15.24
CA ARG A 24 -10.66 -11.10 15.65
C ARG A 24 -11.08 -11.29 17.11
N LEU A 25 -11.07 -12.53 17.61
CA LEU A 25 -11.62 -12.82 18.94
C LEU A 25 -10.57 -12.78 20.06
N VAL A 26 -9.29 -13.00 19.73
CA VAL A 26 -8.23 -13.06 20.74
C VAL A 26 -7.24 -11.90 20.64
N ILE A 27 -6.74 -11.61 19.44
CA ILE A 27 -5.69 -10.59 19.29
C ILE A 27 -6.29 -9.18 19.21
N TYR A 28 -7.30 -8.98 18.37
CA TYR A 28 -7.92 -7.66 18.19
C TYR A 28 -8.42 -7.03 19.52
N PRO A 29 -9.13 -7.73 20.41
CA PRO A 29 -9.56 -7.14 21.68
C PRO A 29 -8.41 -6.69 22.59
N ARG A 30 -7.23 -7.32 22.45
CA ARG A 30 -6.03 -6.93 23.19
C ARG A 30 -5.40 -5.67 22.62
N ILE A 31 -5.22 -5.62 21.30
CA ILE A 31 -4.60 -4.46 20.63
C ILE A 31 -5.51 -3.23 20.59
N SER A 32 -6.82 -3.42 20.61
CA SER A 32 -7.77 -2.28 20.64
C SER A 32 -7.71 -1.48 21.95
N ARG A 33 -7.33 -2.11 23.06
CA ARG A 33 -7.14 -1.41 24.34
C ARG A 33 -5.97 -0.43 24.30
N ASN A 34 -4.95 -0.75 23.50
CA ASN A 34 -3.77 0.11 23.33
C ASN A 34 -4.08 1.46 22.68
N GLU A 35 -5.24 1.58 22.01
CA GLU A 35 -5.58 2.76 21.20
C GLU A 35 -5.72 4.03 22.04
N PHE A 36 -6.27 3.92 23.26
CA PHE A 36 -6.62 5.07 24.09
C PHE A 36 -6.00 5.01 25.49
N SER A 37 -5.16 4.02 25.77
CA SER A 37 -4.52 3.84 27.08
C SER A 37 -3.02 3.68 26.95
N PRO A 38 -2.23 4.70 27.30
CA PRO A 38 -0.77 4.58 27.33
C PRO A 38 -0.29 3.44 28.23
N MET A 39 -0.95 3.20 29.34
CA MET A 39 -0.61 2.15 30.30
C MET A 39 -0.83 0.75 29.71
N GLU A 40 -1.94 0.53 29.00
CA GLU A 40 -2.19 -0.74 28.29
C GLU A 40 -1.18 -0.95 27.15
N LEU A 41 -0.88 0.12 26.40
CA LEU A 41 0.11 0.11 25.34
C LEU A 41 1.49 -0.28 25.90
N GLU A 42 1.97 0.35 26.95
CA GLU A 42 3.24 0.02 27.61
C GLU A 42 3.27 -1.41 28.12
N SER A 43 2.19 -1.85 28.78
CA SER A 43 2.06 -3.23 29.26
C SER A 43 2.12 -4.25 28.12
N TYR A 44 1.52 -3.93 26.98
CA TYR A 44 1.54 -4.80 25.80
C TYR A 44 2.92 -4.92 25.17
N ILE A 45 3.69 -3.81 25.08
CA ILE A 45 5.00 -3.79 24.42
C ILE A 45 6.15 -4.21 25.32
N LYS A 46 6.06 -4.02 26.64
CA LYS A 46 7.11 -4.31 27.64
C LYS A 46 7.76 -5.70 27.48
N PRO A 47 7.03 -6.81 27.30
CA PRO A 47 7.64 -8.14 27.11
C PRO A 47 8.47 -8.25 25.83
N ASN A 48 8.24 -7.40 24.84
CA ASN A 48 9.00 -7.40 23.59
C ASN A 48 10.27 -6.55 23.71
N LEU A 49 10.23 -5.45 24.48
CA LEU A 49 11.38 -4.57 24.73
C LEU A 49 12.44 -5.27 25.57
N ASN A 50 12.06 -6.00 26.61
CA ASN A 50 13.01 -6.72 27.50
C ASN A 50 13.85 -7.77 26.75
N LYS A 51 13.42 -8.22 25.56
CA LYS A 51 14.15 -9.16 24.71
C LYS A 51 15.19 -8.48 23.81
N THR A 52 15.17 -7.18 23.68
CA THR A 52 16.00 -6.42 22.74
C THR A 52 17.14 -5.66 23.41
N LYS A 53 17.28 -5.72 24.76
CA LYS A 53 18.28 -5.00 25.58
C LYS A 53 18.29 -3.47 25.35
N VAL A 54 17.17 -2.88 24.91
CA VAL A 54 17.05 -1.46 24.62
C VAL A 54 16.21 -0.79 25.70
N SER A 55 16.61 0.42 26.11
CA SER A 55 15.84 1.29 27.00
C SER A 55 14.42 1.50 26.45
N ILE A 56 13.44 1.55 27.33
CA ILE A 56 12.03 1.73 26.99
C ILE A 56 11.87 3.14 26.41
N PRO A 57 11.71 3.31 25.07
CA PRO A 57 11.24 4.57 24.54
C PRO A 57 9.82 4.79 25.04
N GLN A 58 9.41 6.02 25.24
CA GLN A 58 8.01 6.31 25.49
C GLN A 58 7.20 5.77 24.31
N ALA A 59 6.30 4.83 24.57
CA ALA A 59 5.51 4.13 23.54
C ALA A 59 4.70 5.08 22.65
N THR A 60 4.52 6.30 23.10
CA THR A 60 3.76 7.37 22.46
C THR A 60 4.62 8.34 21.65
N THR A 61 5.96 8.14 21.60
CA THR A 61 6.88 9.07 20.94
C THR A 61 7.81 8.33 19.98
N LEU A 62 8.02 8.89 18.80
CA LEU A 62 9.01 8.39 17.85
C LEU A 62 10.40 8.89 18.23
N GLN A 63 11.37 7.98 18.35
CA GLN A 63 12.75 8.32 18.63
C GLN A 63 13.57 8.56 17.36
N LYS A 64 14.40 9.60 17.38
CA LYS A 64 15.37 9.86 16.31
C LYS A 64 16.67 9.10 16.60
N LEU A 65 17.15 8.35 15.61
CA LEU A 65 18.46 7.70 15.65
C LEU A 65 19.55 8.72 15.28
N GLY A 66 20.60 8.79 16.08
CA GLY A 66 21.74 9.67 15.83
C GLY A 66 22.62 9.23 14.64
N SER A 67 22.60 7.95 14.29
CA SER A 67 23.35 7.40 13.17
C SER A 67 22.74 6.10 12.65
N SER A 68 23.17 5.65 11.47
CA SER A 68 22.83 4.35 10.90
C SER A 68 23.64 3.18 11.49
N SER A 69 24.52 3.43 12.45
CA SER A 69 25.32 2.38 13.10
C SER A 69 24.42 1.38 13.82
N GLY A 70 24.67 0.07 13.62
CA GLY A 70 23.85 -1.00 14.20
C GLY A 70 22.49 -1.24 13.51
N THR A 71 22.23 -0.59 12.37
CA THR A 71 21.07 -0.89 11.53
C THR A 71 21.40 -1.98 10.51
N ILE A 72 20.36 -2.69 10.05
CA ILE A 72 20.44 -3.67 8.97
C ILE A 72 19.55 -3.24 7.80
N ASN A 73 19.92 -3.62 6.61
CA ASN A 73 19.16 -3.32 5.39
C ASN A 73 18.79 -4.62 4.63
N LYS A 74 18.13 -4.46 3.50
CA LYS A 74 17.68 -5.56 2.65
C LYS A 74 18.85 -6.45 2.17
N ASP A 75 19.98 -5.84 1.78
CA ASP A 75 21.13 -6.58 1.24
C ASP A 75 21.80 -7.43 2.32
N ASP A 76 21.86 -6.95 3.56
CA ASP A 76 22.38 -7.71 4.71
C ASP A 76 21.58 -9.00 4.92
N ILE A 77 20.24 -8.92 4.79
CA ILE A 77 19.37 -10.07 4.94
C ILE A 77 19.54 -11.03 3.75
N ILE A 78 19.64 -10.53 2.52
CA ILE A 78 19.86 -11.37 1.33
C ILE A 78 21.16 -12.14 1.44
N LYS A 79 22.24 -11.48 1.87
CA LYS A 79 23.57 -12.10 2.04
C LYS A 79 23.58 -13.16 3.16
N ASN A 80 22.86 -12.92 4.25
CA ASN A 80 22.95 -13.72 5.47
C ASN A 80 21.59 -14.20 6.00
N SER A 81 20.64 -14.59 5.13
CA SER A 81 19.25 -14.90 5.51
C SER A 81 19.13 -15.97 6.63
N LYS A 82 20.09 -16.89 6.68
CA LYS A 82 20.11 -17.95 7.72
C LYS A 82 20.35 -17.38 9.12
N SER A 83 21.16 -16.34 9.28
CA SER A 83 21.46 -15.76 10.61
C SER A 83 20.25 -15.03 11.21
N PHE A 84 19.34 -14.54 10.39
CA PHE A 84 18.10 -13.89 10.82
C PHE A 84 16.96 -14.90 11.08
N THR A 85 17.05 -16.10 10.49
CA THR A 85 16.03 -17.14 10.63
C THR A 85 16.28 -17.97 11.91
N GLN A 86 15.28 -18.00 12.79
CA GLN A 86 15.39 -18.73 14.05
C GLN A 86 15.28 -20.25 13.83
N PRO A 87 15.89 -21.08 14.67
CA PRO A 87 15.66 -22.52 14.66
C PRO A 87 14.18 -22.88 14.81
N TYR A 88 13.79 -24.08 14.40
CA TYR A 88 12.43 -24.56 14.60
C TYR A 88 12.14 -24.75 16.09
N SER A 89 10.93 -24.37 16.51
CA SER A 89 10.40 -24.58 17.84
C SER A 89 8.90 -24.90 17.73
N LEU A 90 8.30 -25.43 18.79
CA LEU A 90 6.85 -25.67 18.83
C LEU A 90 6.02 -24.44 18.47
N LYS A 91 6.50 -23.24 18.88
CA LYS A 91 5.84 -21.94 18.59
C LYS A 91 6.04 -21.47 17.15
N THR A 92 6.98 -22.03 16.41
CA THR A 92 7.32 -21.62 15.04
C THR A 92 7.34 -22.81 14.08
N LEU A 93 6.63 -23.89 14.42
CA LEU A 93 6.59 -25.13 13.61
C LEU A 93 5.91 -24.86 12.25
N LEU A 94 4.79 -24.13 12.27
CA LEU A 94 4.06 -23.76 11.08
C LEU A 94 4.64 -22.45 10.53
N ARG A 95 5.42 -22.55 9.46
CA ARG A 95 6.06 -21.43 8.78
C ARG A 95 5.62 -21.34 7.34
N ASN A 96 5.56 -20.11 6.85
CA ASN A 96 5.46 -19.84 5.42
C ASN A 96 6.52 -18.79 5.00
N LYS A 97 6.80 -18.74 3.72
CA LYS A 97 7.69 -17.76 3.13
C LYS A 97 6.89 -16.76 2.31
N ILE A 98 7.21 -15.49 2.47
CA ILE A 98 6.66 -14.39 1.68
C ILE A 98 7.82 -13.75 0.94
N SER A 99 7.67 -13.53 -0.36
CA SER A 99 8.66 -12.80 -1.14
C SER A 99 8.15 -11.40 -1.45
N THR A 100 9.04 -10.40 -1.31
CA THR A 100 8.75 -9.05 -1.78
C THR A 100 8.90 -9.00 -3.29
N SER A 101 8.14 -8.14 -3.96
CA SER A 101 8.21 -7.97 -5.42
C SER A 101 9.51 -7.33 -5.92
N GLY A 102 10.37 -6.88 -4.99
CA GLY A 102 11.71 -6.37 -5.29
C GLY A 102 11.75 -5.27 -6.34
N SER A 103 11.41 -4.03 -6.00
CA SER A 103 11.57 -2.87 -6.90
C SER A 103 13.00 -2.68 -7.44
N THR A 104 13.99 -3.35 -6.84
CA THR A 104 15.41 -3.34 -7.23
C THR A 104 15.87 -4.63 -7.94
N GLY A 105 14.93 -5.43 -8.46
CA GLY A 105 15.21 -6.67 -9.19
C GLY A 105 15.55 -7.90 -8.33
N ARG A 106 15.89 -7.73 -7.03
CA ARG A 106 16.20 -8.85 -6.13
C ARG A 106 15.07 -9.01 -5.09
N PRO A 107 14.24 -10.06 -5.17
CA PRO A 107 13.19 -10.30 -4.19
C PRO A 107 13.80 -10.68 -2.83
N LEU A 108 13.29 -10.10 -1.75
CA LEU A 108 13.60 -10.53 -0.38
C LEU A 108 12.59 -11.57 0.06
N THR A 109 13.08 -12.69 0.59
CA THR A 109 12.23 -13.74 1.16
C THR A 109 12.22 -13.63 2.68
N ILE A 110 11.04 -13.41 3.25
CA ILE A 110 10.80 -13.36 4.68
C ILE A 110 10.13 -14.66 5.13
N THR A 111 10.72 -15.31 6.13
CA THR A 111 10.10 -16.46 6.82
C THR A 111 9.25 -15.95 7.96
N GLN A 112 7.98 -16.32 8.00
CA GLN A 112 7.07 -15.96 9.09
C GLN A 112 6.40 -17.19 9.69
N ASP A 113 6.11 -17.16 10.99
CA ASP A 113 5.31 -18.17 11.66
C ASP A 113 3.79 -17.87 11.56
N LEU A 114 2.95 -18.85 11.88
CA LEU A 114 1.50 -18.69 11.86
C LEU A 114 1.03 -17.56 12.79
N GLY A 115 1.65 -17.40 13.95
CA GLY A 115 1.31 -16.32 14.90
C GLY A 115 1.52 -14.94 14.31
N THR A 116 2.55 -14.78 13.46
CA THR A 116 2.79 -13.55 12.69
C THR A 116 1.62 -13.26 11.76
N ALA A 117 1.14 -14.25 11.02
CA ALA A 117 0.03 -14.08 10.10
C ALA A 117 -1.30 -13.77 10.83
N VAL A 118 -1.53 -14.37 12.00
CA VAL A 118 -2.70 -14.08 12.86
C VAL A 118 -2.68 -12.63 13.35
N LYS A 119 -1.54 -12.18 13.86
CA LYS A 119 -1.40 -10.81 14.37
C LYS A 119 -1.55 -9.77 13.25
N GLU A 120 -0.93 -10.02 12.10
CA GLU A 120 -1.09 -9.14 10.94
C GLU A 120 -2.55 -8.96 10.56
N GLU A 121 -3.31 -10.05 10.53
CA GLU A 121 -4.74 -9.98 10.23
C GLU A 121 -5.52 -9.17 11.28
N ALA A 122 -5.14 -9.27 12.55
CA ALA A 122 -5.74 -8.48 13.62
C ALA A 122 -5.44 -6.97 13.49
N PHE A 123 -4.20 -6.60 13.15
CA PHE A 123 -3.81 -5.20 12.94
C PHE A 123 -4.51 -4.60 11.71
N VAL A 124 -4.57 -5.34 10.60
CA VAL A 124 -5.33 -4.93 9.42
C VAL A 124 -6.82 -4.81 9.77
N TYR A 125 -7.38 -5.76 10.53
CA TYR A 125 -8.77 -5.68 10.97
C TYR A 125 -9.02 -4.43 11.83
N ARG A 126 -8.09 -4.05 12.73
CA ARG A 126 -8.17 -2.78 13.48
C ARG A 126 -8.27 -1.58 12.55
N GLN A 127 -7.44 -1.52 11.49
CA GLN A 127 -7.54 -0.46 10.49
C GLN A 127 -8.91 -0.42 9.79
N LEU A 128 -9.46 -1.58 9.45
CA LEU A 128 -10.79 -1.66 8.84
C LEU A 128 -11.89 -1.20 9.82
N ARG A 129 -11.71 -1.48 11.14
CA ARG A 129 -12.60 -0.98 12.19
C ARG A 129 -12.57 0.54 12.29
N TRP A 130 -11.39 1.16 12.18
CA TRP A 130 -11.27 2.62 12.12
C TRP A 130 -12.00 3.21 10.91
N ALA A 131 -12.02 2.50 9.79
CA ALA A 131 -12.77 2.86 8.59
C ALA A 131 -14.27 2.49 8.65
N GLY A 132 -14.78 2.02 9.81
CA GLY A 132 -16.19 1.71 10.03
C GLY A 132 -16.65 0.32 9.57
N TYR A 133 -15.74 -0.56 9.14
CA TYR A 133 -16.07 -1.93 8.70
C TYR A 133 -16.28 -2.86 9.89
N GLN A 134 -17.30 -3.71 9.82
CA GLN A 134 -17.50 -4.82 10.74
C GLN A 134 -17.35 -6.17 10.01
N HIS A 135 -16.95 -7.19 10.76
CA HIS A 135 -16.87 -8.53 10.19
C HIS A 135 -18.24 -9.00 9.67
N GLY A 136 -18.27 -9.47 8.43
CA GLY A 136 -19.52 -9.86 7.74
C GLY A 136 -20.13 -8.77 6.87
N ASP A 137 -19.72 -7.52 7.00
CA ASP A 137 -20.15 -6.44 6.10
C ASP A 137 -19.74 -6.74 4.66
N ARG A 138 -20.50 -6.21 3.71
CA ARG A 138 -20.15 -6.26 2.29
C ARG A 138 -18.91 -5.43 2.01
N ARG A 139 -17.92 -6.05 1.42
CA ARG A 139 -16.65 -5.43 1.08
C ARG A 139 -16.31 -5.64 -0.40
N ALA A 140 -15.84 -4.62 -1.09
CA ALA A 140 -15.22 -4.79 -2.39
C ALA A 140 -13.69 -4.84 -2.26
N TRP A 141 -13.06 -5.65 -3.12
CA TRP A 141 -11.62 -5.85 -3.15
C TRP A 141 -11.13 -5.63 -4.57
N LEU A 142 -10.33 -4.59 -4.76
CA LEU A 142 -9.81 -4.14 -6.05
C LEU A 142 -8.28 -4.10 -6.01
N ARG A 143 -7.66 -5.26 -6.08
CA ARG A 143 -6.21 -5.44 -5.98
C ARG A 143 -5.70 -6.47 -6.99
N GLY A 144 -4.40 -6.82 -6.92
CA GLY A 144 -3.70 -7.68 -7.87
C GLY A 144 -4.01 -9.18 -7.79
N ASP A 145 -5.16 -9.57 -7.30
CA ASP A 145 -5.58 -10.97 -7.31
C ASP A 145 -6.09 -11.38 -8.71
N VAL A 146 -5.72 -12.58 -9.14
CA VAL A 146 -6.24 -13.18 -10.39
C VAL A 146 -7.63 -13.73 -10.13
N VAL A 147 -8.64 -12.93 -10.41
CA VAL A 147 -10.07 -13.22 -10.12
C VAL A 147 -10.89 -13.61 -11.36
N SER A 148 -10.25 -13.59 -12.52
CA SER A 148 -10.83 -14.06 -13.80
C SER A 148 -9.72 -14.66 -14.68
N ASN A 149 -10.12 -15.40 -15.70
CA ASN A 149 -9.21 -15.99 -16.71
C ASN A 149 -9.04 -15.08 -17.94
N GLY A 150 -9.13 -13.77 -17.77
CA GLY A 150 -9.05 -12.80 -18.85
C GLY A 150 -10.37 -12.59 -19.60
N LYS A 151 -11.43 -13.30 -19.24
CA LYS A 151 -12.78 -13.13 -19.81
C LYS A 151 -13.72 -12.53 -18.75
N PRO A 152 -14.55 -11.55 -19.11
CA PRO A 152 -15.53 -11.01 -18.19
C PRO A 152 -16.63 -12.04 -17.91
N TYR A 153 -17.10 -12.10 -16.68
CA TYR A 153 -18.30 -12.82 -16.30
C TYR A 153 -19.43 -11.80 -16.06
N ARG A 154 -20.50 -11.87 -16.86
CA ARG A 154 -21.58 -10.87 -16.86
C ARG A 154 -21.07 -9.43 -17.01
N GLY A 155 -20.10 -9.21 -17.90
CA GLY A 155 -19.52 -7.89 -18.17
C GLY A 155 -18.47 -7.41 -17.15
N ILE A 156 -18.12 -8.21 -16.13
CA ILE A 156 -17.24 -7.84 -15.05
C ILE A 156 -16.03 -8.77 -14.99
N TYR A 157 -14.83 -8.20 -14.82
CA TYR A 157 -13.63 -8.95 -14.50
C TYR A 157 -13.53 -9.15 -12.99
N GLY A 158 -14.31 -10.09 -12.46
CA GLY A 158 -14.39 -10.32 -11.03
C GLY A 158 -15.15 -11.58 -10.65
N CYS A 159 -15.17 -11.84 -9.34
CA CYS A 159 -15.93 -12.95 -8.77
C CYS A 159 -16.41 -12.60 -7.35
N ARG A 160 -17.33 -13.38 -6.82
CA ARG A 160 -17.79 -13.22 -5.45
C ARG A 160 -17.14 -14.25 -4.54
N ASP A 161 -16.55 -13.77 -3.46
CA ASP A 161 -16.22 -14.60 -2.30
C ASP A 161 -17.42 -14.57 -1.34
N TRP A 162 -18.15 -15.67 -1.30
CA TRP A 162 -19.37 -15.79 -0.51
C TRP A 162 -19.10 -15.90 0.98
N TRP A 163 -17.97 -16.52 1.36
CA TRP A 163 -17.60 -16.70 2.76
C TRP A 163 -17.29 -15.37 3.44
N SER A 164 -16.44 -14.57 2.83
CA SER A 164 -16.02 -13.28 3.36
C SER A 164 -16.94 -12.12 2.94
N ASN A 165 -18.06 -12.40 2.29
CA ASN A 165 -18.98 -11.41 1.75
C ASN A 165 -18.28 -10.32 0.92
N THR A 166 -17.36 -10.75 0.04
CA THR A 166 -16.49 -9.84 -0.71
C THR A 166 -16.74 -9.94 -2.22
N LEU A 167 -16.89 -8.79 -2.87
CA LEU A 167 -16.82 -8.67 -4.33
C LEU A 167 -15.35 -8.48 -4.72
N MET A 168 -14.76 -9.50 -5.35
CA MET A 168 -13.38 -9.48 -5.83
C MET A 168 -13.34 -8.94 -7.25
N LEU A 169 -12.65 -7.85 -7.49
CA LEU A 169 -12.51 -7.18 -8.78
C LEU A 169 -11.05 -7.17 -9.23
N SER A 170 -10.81 -7.36 -10.52
CA SER A 170 -9.47 -7.35 -11.09
C SER A 170 -8.94 -5.93 -11.23
N SER A 171 -7.73 -5.66 -10.72
CA SER A 171 -7.02 -4.40 -10.99
C SER A 171 -6.36 -4.36 -12.38
N TYR A 172 -6.25 -5.50 -13.06
CA TYR A 172 -5.56 -5.60 -14.36
C TYR A 172 -6.42 -5.17 -15.55
N HIS A 173 -7.74 -5.11 -15.38
CA HIS A 173 -8.68 -4.90 -16.49
C HIS A 173 -9.45 -3.58 -16.37
N ILE A 174 -8.98 -2.64 -15.53
CA ILE A 174 -9.55 -1.30 -15.44
C ILE A 174 -9.08 -0.51 -16.65
N SER A 175 -10.03 0.06 -17.39
CA SER A 175 -9.77 0.90 -18.55
C SER A 175 -10.96 1.83 -18.78
N SER A 176 -10.82 2.79 -19.69
CA SER A 176 -11.94 3.67 -20.10
C SER A 176 -13.17 2.91 -20.60
N HIS A 177 -12.99 1.73 -21.22
CA HIS A 177 -14.08 0.89 -21.72
C HIS A 177 -14.76 0.02 -20.66
N THR A 178 -14.07 -0.29 -19.57
CA THR A 178 -14.56 -1.19 -18.53
C THR A 178 -15.00 -0.47 -17.26
N ALA A 179 -14.58 0.77 -17.04
CA ALA A 179 -14.83 1.54 -15.82
C ALA A 179 -16.32 1.58 -15.45
N GLN A 180 -17.21 1.81 -16.42
CA GLN A 180 -18.65 1.82 -16.19
C GLN A 180 -19.17 0.49 -15.64
N ASN A 181 -18.64 -0.64 -16.13
CA ASN A 181 -19.03 -1.96 -15.65
C ASN A 181 -18.57 -2.19 -14.20
N TYR A 182 -17.36 -1.71 -13.83
CA TYR A 182 -16.88 -1.76 -12.45
C TYR A 182 -17.77 -0.95 -11.52
N LEU A 183 -18.16 0.26 -11.93
CA LEU A 183 -19.03 1.12 -11.13
C LEU A 183 -20.43 0.51 -10.97
N SER A 184 -21.01 -0.05 -12.03
CA SER A 184 -22.28 -0.77 -11.96
C SER A 184 -22.21 -1.96 -11.01
N ALA A 185 -21.15 -2.77 -11.08
CA ALA A 185 -20.94 -3.89 -10.18
C ALA A 185 -20.77 -3.47 -8.71
N LEU A 186 -20.05 -2.39 -8.46
CA LEU A 186 -19.91 -1.81 -7.11
C LEU A 186 -21.25 -1.28 -6.60
N LYS A 187 -22.03 -0.60 -7.43
CA LYS A 187 -23.36 -0.11 -7.08
C LYS A 187 -24.30 -1.26 -6.73
N ASP A 188 -24.40 -2.29 -7.59
CA ASP A 188 -25.28 -3.43 -7.40
C ASP A 188 -24.90 -4.26 -6.17
N PHE A 189 -23.60 -4.41 -5.93
CA PHE A 189 -23.11 -5.08 -4.74
C PHE A 189 -23.28 -4.22 -3.48
N ASN A 190 -23.22 -2.91 -3.62
CA ASN A 190 -23.39 -1.89 -2.56
C ASN A 190 -22.53 -2.17 -1.32
N PRO A 191 -21.19 -2.15 -1.42
CA PRO A 191 -20.30 -2.44 -0.32
C PRO A 191 -20.31 -1.33 0.74
N ILE A 192 -20.02 -1.72 2.00
CA ILE A 192 -19.72 -0.77 3.10
C ILE A 192 -18.31 -0.18 2.94
N LEU A 193 -17.38 -0.98 2.39
CA LEU A 193 -15.98 -0.63 2.27
C LEU A 193 -15.38 -1.18 0.99
N ILE A 194 -14.51 -0.38 0.36
CA ILE A 194 -13.66 -0.81 -0.77
C ILE A 194 -12.22 -0.87 -0.29
N GLN A 195 -11.55 -2.02 -0.43
CA GLN A 195 -10.09 -2.13 -0.29
C GLN A 195 -9.45 -2.18 -1.68
N ALA A 196 -8.51 -1.29 -1.94
CA ALA A 196 -7.93 -1.14 -3.26
C ALA A 196 -6.44 -0.80 -3.22
N TYR A 197 -5.75 -0.94 -4.36
CA TYR A 197 -4.53 -0.18 -4.58
C TYR A 197 -4.89 1.28 -4.88
N PRO A 198 -4.09 2.26 -4.41
CA PRO A 198 -4.26 3.67 -4.77
C PRO A 198 -4.48 3.86 -6.26
N SER A 199 -3.61 3.29 -7.10
CA SER A 199 -3.71 3.40 -8.55
C SER A 199 -5.00 2.84 -9.13
N SER A 200 -5.46 1.68 -8.61
CA SER A 200 -6.65 1.02 -9.16
C SER A 200 -7.93 1.80 -8.88
N ILE A 201 -8.09 2.31 -7.67
CA ILE A 201 -9.28 3.11 -7.33
C ILE A 201 -9.20 4.52 -7.92
N TYR A 202 -7.98 5.08 -8.06
CA TYR A 202 -7.74 6.36 -8.74
C TYR A 202 -8.15 6.31 -10.21
N SER A 203 -7.84 5.23 -10.94
CA SER A 203 -8.26 5.06 -12.33
C SER A 203 -9.79 5.14 -12.49
N LEU A 204 -10.54 4.52 -11.56
CA LEU A 204 -12.01 4.65 -11.55
C LEU A 204 -12.45 6.07 -11.19
N ALA A 205 -11.85 6.68 -10.16
CA ALA A 205 -12.18 8.03 -9.71
C ALA A 205 -11.92 9.09 -10.81
N SER A 206 -10.75 9.01 -11.45
CA SER A 206 -10.40 9.91 -12.57
C SER A 206 -11.36 9.77 -13.74
N TRP A 207 -11.72 8.52 -14.09
CA TRP A 207 -12.70 8.27 -15.13
C TRP A 207 -14.07 8.86 -14.78
N MET A 208 -14.52 8.70 -13.53
CA MET A 208 -15.78 9.26 -13.03
C MET A 208 -15.80 10.76 -13.16
N LEU A 209 -14.77 11.45 -12.68
CA LEU A 209 -14.70 12.92 -12.73
C LEU A 209 -14.63 13.43 -14.17
N ALA A 210 -13.84 12.80 -15.04
CA ALA A 210 -13.73 13.14 -16.45
C ALA A 210 -15.07 12.97 -17.20
N ASN A 211 -15.88 11.98 -16.83
CA ASN A 211 -17.19 11.72 -17.45
C ASN A 211 -18.35 12.32 -16.65
N LYS A 212 -18.10 13.13 -15.60
CA LYS A 212 -19.12 13.78 -14.75
C LYS A 212 -20.08 12.75 -14.12
N VAL A 213 -19.57 11.57 -13.75
CA VAL A 213 -20.30 10.49 -13.10
C VAL A 213 -19.98 10.52 -11.61
N CYS A 214 -21.00 10.43 -10.74
CA CYS A 214 -20.85 10.27 -9.31
C CYS A 214 -21.14 8.83 -8.91
N TYR A 215 -20.44 8.32 -7.88
CA TYR A 215 -20.78 7.03 -7.30
C TYR A 215 -22.17 7.10 -6.63
N SER A 216 -23.03 6.16 -6.99
CA SER A 216 -24.46 6.17 -6.56
C SER A 216 -24.82 5.03 -5.60
N GLY A 217 -23.82 4.36 -4.99
CA GLY A 217 -24.06 3.36 -3.93
C GLY A 217 -24.32 4.04 -2.58
N ASN A 218 -25.31 3.53 -1.83
CA ASN A 218 -25.80 4.19 -0.60
C ASN A 218 -25.10 3.72 0.68
N SER A 219 -24.33 2.62 0.64
CA SER A 219 -23.76 1.99 1.83
C SER A 219 -22.27 2.28 2.01
N LEU A 220 -21.59 2.83 1.00
CA LEU A 220 -20.15 3.05 1.05
C LEU A 220 -19.78 4.09 2.10
N ARG A 221 -18.97 3.68 3.09
CA ARG A 221 -18.50 4.54 4.17
C ARG A 221 -17.06 4.98 4.00
N ALA A 222 -16.23 4.09 3.45
CA ALA A 222 -14.80 4.34 3.34
C ALA A 222 -14.15 3.53 2.20
N ILE A 223 -13.02 4.05 1.75
CA ILE A 223 -12.07 3.33 0.90
C ILE A 223 -10.79 3.14 1.72
N VAL A 224 -10.23 1.93 1.73
CA VAL A 224 -8.96 1.64 2.39
C VAL A 224 -7.94 1.26 1.32
N THR A 225 -6.93 2.11 1.17
CA THR A 225 -5.80 1.88 0.25
C THR A 225 -4.63 1.20 0.96
N SER A 226 -3.72 0.62 0.21
CA SER A 226 -2.45 0.10 0.72
C SER A 226 -1.49 -0.33 -0.38
N SER A 227 -0.23 -0.55 -0.01
CA SER A 227 0.79 -1.22 -0.83
C SER A 227 1.40 -0.40 -1.97
N GLU A 228 0.91 0.79 -2.20
CA GLU A 228 1.47 1.82 -3.06
C GLU A 228 1.43 3.13 -2.28
N THR A 229 2.22 4.12 -2.66
CA THR A 229 2.15 5.45 -2.04
C THR A 229 0.84 6.12 -2.42
N LEU A 230 0.13 6.66 -1.42
CA LEU A 230 -1.07 7.46 -1.62
C LEU A 230 -0.69 8.95 -1.57
N GLU A 231 -0.64 9.60 -2.73
CA GLU A 231 -0.44 11.04 -2.79
C GLU A 231 -1.71 11.80 -2.41
N ARG A 232 -1.55 12.99 -1.83
CA ARG A 232 -2.66 13.82 -1.40
C ARG A 232 -3.63 14.16 -2.55
N SER A 233 -3.10 14.50 -3.73
CA SER A 233 -3.93 14.79 -4.90
C SER A 233 -4.72 13.58 -5.39
N VAL A 234 -4.15 12.38 -5.28
CA VAL A 234 -4.81 11.10 -5.58
C VAL A 234 -5.91 10.82 -4.56
N GLN A 235 -5.63 11.04 -3.28
CA GLN A 235 -6.62 10.90 -2.21
C GLN A 235 -7.81 11.84 -2.43
N GLU A 236 -7.56 13.12 -2.66
CA GLU A 236 -8.60 14.14 -2.90
C GLU A 236 -9.48 13.79 -4.11
N CYS A 237 -8.86 13.31 -5.20
CA CYS A 237 -9.60 12.84 -6.39
C CYS A 237 -10.53 11.67 -6.07
N ILE A 238 -10.05 10.68 -5.31
CA ILE A 238 -10.84 9.51 -4.92
C ILE A 238 -11.99 9.93 -4.00
N GLU A 239 -11.73 10.77 -3.00
CA GLU A 239 -12.74 11.25 -2.05
C GLU A 239 -13.82 12.07 -2.75
N GLN A 240 -13.43 12.92 -3.71
CA GLN A 240 -14.38 13.70 -4.53
C GLN A 240 -15.29 12.79 -5.37
N ALA A 241 -14.71 11.76 -6.04
CA ALA A 241 -15.46 10.90 -6.95
C ALA A 241 -16.43 9.96 -6.19
N PHE A 242 -15.98 9.39 -5.09
CA PHE A 242 -16.75 8.39 -4.33
C PHE A 242 -17.59 8.97 -3.19
N GLY A 243 -17.36 10.22 -2.80
CA GLY A 243 -18.11 10.90 -1.73
C GLY A 243 -17.85 10.30 -0.33
N CYS A 244 -16.71 9.64 -0.12
CA CYS A 244 -16.35 9.04 1.15
C CYS A 244 -14.86 9.23 1.44
N ARG A 245 -14.47 9.06 2.71
CA ARG A 245 -13.09 9.23 3.16
C ARG A 245 -12.21 8.06 2.73
N VAL A 246 -10.96 8.39 2.39
CA VAL A 246 -9.90 7.40 2.13
C VAL A 246 -9.04 7.23 3.37
N PHE A 247 -8.82 5.98 3.74
CA PHE A 247 -7.90 5.53 4.78
C PHE A 247 -6.73 4.81 4.10
N ASP A 248 -5.51 5.03 4.58
CA ASP A 248 -4.35 4.33 4.05
C ASP A 248 -3.73 3.40 5.08
N TRP A 249 -3.29 2.23 4.63
CA TRP A 249 -2.56 1.25 5.40
C TRP A 249 -1.16 1.08 4.85
N TYR A 250 -0.17 1.60 5.55
CA TYR A 250 1.23 1.31 5.28
C TYR A 250 1.66 0.05 6.06
N GLY A 251 2.32 -0.84 5.37
CA GLY A 251 2.94 -2.04 5.92
C GLY A 251 3.83 -2.72 4.89
N GLN A 252 4.75 -3.53 5.36
CA GLN A 252 5.71 -4.25 4.53
C GLN A 252 5.77 -5.74 4.88
N ALA A 253 6.34 -6.55 3.97
CA ALA A 253 6.47 -7.99 4.15
C ALA A 253 7.37 -8.35 5.35
N GLU A 254 8.32 -7.51 5.69
CA GLU A 254 9.28 -7.62 6.78
C GLU A 254 8.62 -7.54 8.17
N ARG A 255 7.40 -6.97 8.25
CA ARG A 255 6.61 -6.88 9.48
C ARG A 255 7.31 -6.12 10.62
N VAL A 256 8.04 -5.05 10.30
CA VAL A 256 8.78 -4.27 11.30
C VAL A 256 8.10 -2.96 11.68
N ALA A 257 7.27 -2.41 10.81
CA ALA A 257 6.48 -1.20 11.05
C ALA A 257 5.11 -1.29 10.39
N ALA A 258 4.13 -0.58 10.93
CA ALA A 258 2.84 -0.35 10.30
C ALA A 258 2.34 1.05 10.67
N ILE A 259 1.64 1.70 9.72
CA ILE A 259 1.00 3.00 9.93
C ILE A 259 -0.43 2.89 9.43
N GLY A 260 -1.37 3.37 10.22
CA GLY A 260 -2.79 3.39 9.88
C GLY A 260 -3.36 4.80 9.91
N THR A 261 -4.26 5.10 8.98
CA THR A 261 -4.98 6.38 8.97
C THR A 261 -6.22 6.31 9.83
N CYS A 262 -6.45 7.32 10.69
CA CYS A 262 -7.64 7.42 11.50
C CYS A 262 -8.77 8.23 10.81
N GLU A 263 -9.92 8.31 11.45
CA GLU A 263 -11.09 9.06 10.98
C GLU A 263 -10.88 10.58 10.85
N TYR A 264 -9.81 11.11 11.43
CA TYR A 264 -9.40 12.52 11.28
C TYR A 264 -8.31 12.71 10.23
N GLY A 265 -7.88 11.64 9.55
CA GLY A 265 -6.85 11.67 8.52
C GLY A 265 -5.42 11.58 9.06
N GLY A 266 -5.22 11.46 10.38
CA GLY A 266 -3.88 11.32 10.98
C GLY A 266 -3.27 9.95 10.67
N HIS A 267 -2.01 9.93 10.27
CA HIS A 267 -1.23 8.72 9.99
C HIS A 267 -0.54 8.24 11.27
N HIS A 268 -1.14 7.30 11.98
CA HIS A 268 -0.64 6.78 13.25
C HIS A 268 0.37 5.65 13.08
N VAL A 269 1.58 5.84 13.61
CA VAL A 269 2.61 4.79 13.68
C VAL A 269 2.24 3.82 14.80
N LEU A 270 1.95 2.58 14.45
CA LEU A 270 1.44 1.58 15.37
C LEU A 270 2.59 0.97 16.21
N THR A 271 2.90 1.62 17.32
CA THR A 271 4.03 1.25 18.19
C THR A 271 3.83 -0.07 18.93
N ASP A 272 2.61 -0.62 18.95
CA ASP A 272 2.31 -1.97 19.39
C ASP A 272 2.54 -3.06 18.31
N TYR A 273 2.69 -2.64 17.06
CA TYR A 273 3.04 -3.54 15.96
C TYR A 273 4.53 -3.86 15.93
N GLY A 274 5.38 -2.86 16.13
CA GLY A 274 6.82 -2.94 16.15
C GLY A 274 7.44 -1.67 16.75
N ARG A 275 8.68 -1.74 17.22
CA ARG A 275 9.41 -0.54 17.57
C ARG A 275 9.80 0.17 16.30
N VAL A 276 9.42 1.43 16.18
CA VAL A 276 9.75 2.30 15.04
C VAL A 276 10.59 3.46 15.53
N GLU A 277 11.70 3.67 14.86
CA GLU A 277 12.64 4.76 15.06
C GLU A 277 12.84 5.50 13.74
N LEU A 278 13.36 6.71 13.82
CA LEU A 278 13.51 7.62 12.70
C LEU A 278 14.99 7.89 12.46
N LEU A 279 15.49 7.58 11.28
CA LEU A 279 16.83 7.94 10.83
C LEU A 279 16.74 9.17 9.94
N SER A 280 17.46 10.25 10.30
CA SER A 280 17.47 11.45 9.47
C SER A 280 18.02 11.16 8.08
N ASP A 281 17.34 11.62 7.05
CA ASP A 281 17.70 11.42 5.64
C ASP A 281 18.13 12.74 4.97
N SER A 282 17.26 13.74 5.04
CA SER A 282 17.46 15.11 4.54
C SER A 282 16.51 16.03 5.30
N ASP A 283 16.49 17.31 4.96
CA ASP A 283 15.65 18.31 5.61
C ASP A 283 14.19 17.81 5.70
N ASP A 284 13.68 17.69 6.94
CA ASP A 284 12.34 17.24 7.30
C ASP A 284 11.92 15.82 6.86
N LEU A 285 12.83 15.01 6.28
CA LEU A 285 12.57 13.64 5.91
C LEU A 285 13.32 12.65 6.79
N TYR A 286 12.61 11.59 7.17
CA TYR A 286 13.13 10.54 8.02
C TYR A 286 12.84 9.16 7.42
N GLU A 287 13.87 8.31 7.38
CA GLU A 287 13.69 6.90 7.06
C GLU A 287 13.13 6.15 8.26
N LEU A 288 12.13 5.32 8.04
CA LEU A 288 11.60 4.42 9.05
C LEU A 288 12.58 3.27 9.30
N VAL A 289 12.97 3.11 10.57
CA VAL A 289 13.77 1.98 11.05
C VAL A 289 12.90 1.16 12.00
N GLY A 290 12.70 -0.11 11.70
CA GLY A 290 11.74 -0.93 12.43
C GLY A 290 12.35 -2.16 13.09
N THR A 291 11.81 -2.54 14.25
CA THR A 291 12.11 -3.81 14.93
C THR A 291 10.83 -4.61 15.12
N SER A 292 10.78 -5.82 14.56
CA SER A 292 9.56 -6.65 14.61
C SER A 292 9.29 -7.22 15.99
N TYR A 293 8.07 -7.02 16.51
CA TYR A 293 7.57 -7.73 17.70
C TYR A 293 6.83 -9.02 17.36
N ASN A 294 6.37 -9.14 16.13
CA ASN A 294 5.37 -10.13 15.74
C ASN A 294 5.95 -11.39 15.12
N ASN A 295 7.10 -11.31 14.45
CA ASN A 295 7.68 -12.44 13.75
C ASN A 295 8.71 -13.18 14.63
N LYS A 296 8.36 -14.42 15.04
CA LYS A 296 9.24 -15.26 15.84
C LYS A 296 10.12 -16.18 14.98
N ALA A 297 9.76 -16.41 13.73
CA ALA A 297 10.52 -17.26 12.83
C ALA A 297 11.72 -16.53 12.20
N MET A 298 11.61 -15.21 12.01
CA MET A 298 12.70 -14.38 11.51
C MET A 298 12.72 -13.07 12.29
N LYS A 299 13.79 -12.84 13.04
CA LYS A 299 13.92 -11.65 13.88
C LYS A 299 14.65 -10.56 13.14
N LEU A 300 13.95 -9.47 12.88
CA LEU A 300 14.52 -8.26 12.31
C LEU A 300 14.51 -7.15 13.36
N ALA A 301 15.69 -6.68 13.71
CA ALA A 301 15.89 -5.57 14.63
C ALA A 301 16.63 -4.44 13.92
N ASN A 302 16.23 -3.20 14.16
CA ASN A 302 16.81 -1.99 13.55
C ASN A 302 16.88 -2.08 12.02
N TYR A 303 15.83 -2.63 11.39
CA TYR A 303 15.77 -2.81 9.96
C TYR A 303 15.38 -1.50 9.26
N ARG A 304 16.25 -1.04 8.37
CA ARG A 304 16.01 0.11 7.50
C ARG A 304 15.03 -0.29 6.42
N THR A 305 13.87 0.36 6.42
CA THR A 305 12.81 0.03 5.44
C THR A 305 13.07 0.59 4.05
N GLY A 306 13.86 1.66 3.97
CA GLY A 306 14.02 2.48 2.77
C GLY A 306 12.81 3.39 2.50
N ASP A 307 11.81 3.38 3.38
CA ASP A 307 10.59 4.18 3.23
C ASP A 307 10.71 5.46 4.07
N LEU A 308 10.42 6.60 3.45
CA LEU A 308 10.55 7.92 4.04
C LEU A 308 9.21 8.45 4.53
N VAL A 309 9.27 9.21 5.62
CA VAL A 309 8.12 9.93 6.19
C VAL A 309 8.51 11.37 6.51
N ARG A 310 7.51 12.27 6.55
CA ARG A 310 7.62 13.59 7.14
C ARG A 310 6.94 13.59 8.50
N LEU A 311 7.56 14.26 9.48
CA LEU A 311 6.98 14.34 10.82
C LEU A 311 5.80 15.30 10.85
N ASN A 312 4.85 15.00 11.73
CA ASN A 312 3.79 15.90 12.12
C ASN A 312 4.19 16.65 13.40
N SER A 313 3.93 17.94 13.46
CA SER A 313 4.09 18.76 14.67
C SER A 313 2.82 18.79 15.54
N GLU A 314 1.67 18.37 15.00
CA GLU A 314 0.38 18.49 15.67
C GLU A 314 -0.08 17.16 16.24
N VAL A 315 -0.76 17.24 17.39
CA VAL A 315 -1.42 16.09 18.02
C VAL A 315 -2.72 15.79 17.28
N CYS A 316 -2.92 14.53 16.89
CA CYS A 316 -4.15 14.14 16.23
C CYS A 316 -5.36 14.26 17.17
N PRO A 317 -6.47 14.91 16.76
CA PRO A 317 -7.66 15.10 17.61
C PRO A 317 -8.43 13.80 17.89
N CYS A 318 -8.09 12.69 17.25
CA CYS A 318 -8.73 11.39 17.50
C CYS A 318 -8.48 10.83 18.90
N GLY A 319 -7.49 11.36 19.64
CA GLY A 319 -7.17 10.95 21.00
C GLY A 319 -6.43 9.60 21.13
N ARG A 320 -6.04 8.96 20.00
CA ARG A 320 -5.25 7.72 20.05
C ARG A 320 -3.84 7.96 20.56
N THR A 321 -3.32 7.00 21.32
CA THR A 321 -1.99 7.08 21.96
C THR A 321 -0.82 6.95 20.99
N PHE A 322 -1.05 6.48 19.77
CA PHE A 322 0.00 6.26 18.77
C PHE A 322 0.51 7.59 18.19
N PRO A 323 1.84 7.78 18.09
CA PRO A 323 2.41 8.97 17.47
C PRO A 323 2.03 9.05 15.99
N THR A 324 1.98 10.27 15.46
CA THR A 324 1.62 10.51 14.06
C THR A 324 2.80 10.97 13.22
N VAL A 325 2.71 10.70 11.92
CA VAL A 325 3.51 11.33 10.86
C VAL A 325 2.57 12.14 9.96
N ASP A 326 3.11 13.20 9.33
CA ASP A 326 2.34 14.03 8.41
C ASP A 326 2.07 13.29 7.11
N THR A 327 3.12 12.74 6.50
CA THR A 327 3.03 12.14 5.17
C THR A 327 3.95 10.92 5.05
N ILE A 328 3.47 9.88 4.42
CA ILE A 328 4.25 8.72 4.00
C ILE A 328 4.70 8.96 2.56
N ILE A 329 5.98 9.31 2.40
CA ILE A 329 6.57 9.56 1.08
C ILE A 329 6.78 8.25 0.33
N GLY A 330 6.96 7.14 1.07
CA GLY A 330 7.31 5.83 0.51
C GLY A 330 8.80 5.72 0.19
N ARG A 331 9.14 4.80 -0.70
CA ARG A 331 10.54 4.60 -1.09
C ARG A 331 11.05 5.79 -1.88
N ARG A 332 12.35 6.05 -1.75
CA ARG A 332 13.02 6.91 -2.72
C ARG A 332 12.69 6.37 -4.10
N ASP A 333 12.10 7.21 -4.94
CA ASP A 333 11.67 6.85 -6.28
C ASP A 333 12.78 6.11 -7.03
N LYS A 334 12.37 5.18 -7.92
CA LYS A 334 13.29 4.66 -8.92
C LYS A 334 13.92 5.84 -9.62
N LYS A 335 15.20 6.07 -9.37
CA LYS A 335 15.94 7.08 -10.09
C LYS A 335 16.27 6.53 -11.48
N ILE A 336 15.99 7.31 -12.48
CA ILE A 336 16.48 7.09 -13.83
C ILE A 336 17.88 7.67 -13.89
N THR A 337 18.87 6.88 -14.26
CA THR A 337 20.21 7.39 -14.58
C THR A 337 20.26 7.75 -16.05
N LEU A 338 20.45 9.03 -16.33
CA LEU A 338 20.57 9.55 -17.70
C LEU A 338 21.93 9.20 -18.28
N ALA A 339 22.08 9.33 -19.60
CA ALA A 339 23.34 9.10 -20.31
C ALA A 339 24.51 9.96 -19.81
N ASP A 340 24.23 11.15 -19.26
CA ASP A 340 25.22 12.06 -18.67
C ASP A 340 25.54 11.76 -17.18
N GLY A 341 24.99 10.67 -16.62
CA GLY A 341 25.19 10.24 -15.23
C GLY A 341 24.28 10.91 -14.20
N ARG A 342 23.47 11.90 -14.58
CA ARG A 342 22.50 12.52 -13.66
C ARG A 342 21.44 11.52 -13.26
N GLN A 343 21.06 11.55 -11.98
CA GLN A 343 19.97 10.73 -11.44
C GLN A 343 18.70 11.57 -11.30
N ILE A 344 17.66 11.19 -12.03
CA ILE A 344 16.37 11.86 -12.04
C ILE A 344 15.34 10.98 -11.32
N GLY A 345 14.63 11.57 -10.36
CA GLY A 345 13.48 10.98 -9.66
C GLY A 345 12.27 11.89 -9.73
N ARG A 346 11.16 11.47 -9.12
CA ARG A 346 9.93 12.25 -8.96
C ARG A 346 9.33 12.78 -10.26
N LEU A 347 9.30 11.92 -11.27
CA LEU A 347 8.64 12.24 -12.55
C LEU A 347 7.10 12.17 -12.47
N ASP A 348 6.55 11.75 -11.32
CA ASP A 348 5.13 11.79 -10.98
C ASP A 348 4.51 13.19 -11.19
N HIS A 349 5.27 14.23 -10.91
CA HIS A 349 4.84 15.62 -11.11
C HIS A 349 4.53 16.01 -12.56
N LEU A 350 4.93 15.21 -13.56
CA LEU A 350 4.64 15.49 -14.97
C LEU A 350 3.14 15.55 -15.22
N PHE A 351 2.39 14.62 -14.64
CA PHE A 351 0.95 14.47 -14.84
C PHE A 351 0.10 15.27 -13.84
N LYS A 352 0.75 15.87 -12.82
CA LYS A 352 0.04 16.56 -11.75
C LYS A 352 -0.77 17.75 -12.26
N GLY A 353 -2.07 17.78 -11.92
CA GLY A 353 -2.98 18.85 -12.31
C GLY A 353 -3.43 18.82 -13.78
N MET A 354 -3.11 17.77 -14.53
CA MET A 354 -3.61 17.57 -15.89
C MET A 354 -5.00 16.91 -15.86
N LYS A 355 -6.04 17.71 -16.03
CA LYS A 355 -7.43 17.25 -15.93
C LYS A 355 -7.83 16.23 -17.00
N ASN A 356 -7.14 16.23 -18.15
CA ASN A 356 -7.42 15.38 -19.30
C ASN A 356 -6.59 14.08 -19.31
N VAL A 357 -5.80 13.81 -18.24
CA VAL A 357 -5.04 12.57 -18.04
C VAL A 357 -5.73 11.74 -16.97
N VAL A 358 -6.28 10.61 -17.38
CA VAL A 358 -6.87 9.63 -16.46
C VAL A 358 -5.77 8.84 -15.75
N GLU A 359 -4.73 8.44 -16.49
CA GLU A 359 -3.59 7.68 -15.98
C GLU A 359 -2.34 7.99 -16.81
N GLY A 360 -1.17 8.07 -16.18
CA GLY A 360 0.08 8.37 -16.87
C GLY A 360 1.24 7.51 -16.35
N GLN A 361 2.11 7.04 -17.26
CA GLN A 361 3.32 6.28 -16.96
C GLN A 361 4.49 6.84 -17.74
N VAL A 362 5.64 6.92 -17.08
CA VAL A 362 6.91 7.24 -17.72
C VAL A 362 7.67 5.95 -18.02
N VAL A 363 7.99 5.72 -19.28
CA VAL A 363 8.85 4.61 -19.71
C VAL A 363 10.19 5.20 -20.17
N TYR A 364 11.27 4.71 -19.59
CA TYR A 364 12.62 5.08 -19.97
C TYR A 364 13.29 3.90 -20.68
N ARG A 365 13.83 4.15 -21.88
CA ARG A 365 14.45 3.12 -22.74
C ARG A 365 15.96 3.23 -22.84
N GLY A 366 16.60 3.98 -21.96
CA GLY A 366 18.03 4.29 -22.11
C GLY A 366 18.27 5.48 -23.02
N GLU A 367 19.54 5.91 -23.15
CA GLU A 367 20.00 6.97 -24.06
C GLU A 367 19.13 8.26 -24.10
N ASN A 368 18.56 8.64 -22.95
CA ASN A 368 17.64 9.78 -22.82
C ASN A 368 16.35 9.66 -23.66
N GLN A 369 15.92 8.44 -23.99
CA GLN A 369 14.65 8.18 -24.68
C GLN A 369 13.53 7.92 -23.66
N PHE A 370 12.44 8.65 -23.81
CA PHE A 370 11.27 8.58 -22.96
C PHE A 370 10.00 8.31 -23.76
N ILE A 371 9.12 7.46 -23.21
CA ILE A 371 7.75 7.34 -23.66
C ILE A 371 6.83 7.74 -22.49
N LEU A 372 5.96 8.68 -22.74
CA LEU A 372 4.90 9.10 -21.83
C LEU A 372 3.60 8.39 -22.23
N ARG A 373 3.29 7.26 -21.59
CA ARG A 373 2.02 6.54 -21.83
C ARG A 373 0.90 7.23 -21.08
N VAL A 374 -0.17 7.52 -21.78
CA VAL A 374 -1.32 8.27 -21.25
C VAL A 374 -2.61 7.52 -21.54
N VAL A 375 -3.42 7.30 -20.52
CA VAL A 375 -4.85 7.02 -20.69
C VAL A 375 -5.54 8.37 -20.74
N ALA A 376 -5.99 8.76 -21.92
CA ALA A 376 -6.57 10.07 -22.17
C ALA A 376 -8.01 10.16 -21.65
N GLY A 377 -8.37 11.31 -21.09
CA GLY A 377 -9.75 11.68 -20.79
C GLY A 377 -10.50 12.15 -22.04
N PRO A 378 -11.82 12.37 -21.94
CA PRO A 378 -12.65 12.75 -23.09
C PRO A 378 -12.29 14.09 -23.72
N ASP A 379 -11.70 15.01 -22.94
CA ASP A 379 -11.31 16.35 -23.39
C ASP A 379 -9.81 16.45 -23.76
N TRP A 380 -9.14 15.31 -23.97
CA TRP A 380 -7.72 15.28 -24.37
C TRP A 380 -7.48 16.01 -25.68
N ARG A 381 -6.40 16.80 -25.72
CA ARG A 381 -5.99 17.60 -26.90
C ARG A 381 -4.48 17.45 -27.14
N THR A 382 -4.05 17.77 -28.35
CA THR A 382 -2.61 17.79 -28.72
C THR A 382 -1.79 18.70 -27.78
N ALA A 383 -2.35 19.82 -27.34
CA ALA A 383 -1.73 20.73 -26.38
C ALA A 383 -1.41 20.04 -25.02
N ASP A 384 -2.17 19.02 -24.62
CA ASP A 384 -1.87 18.25 -23.39
C ASP A 384 -0.61 17.40 -23.57
N ALA A 385 -0.40 16.84 -24.77
CA ALA A 385 0.82 16.08 -25.08
C ALA A 385 2.04 17.02 -25.13
N GLU A 386 1.92 18.18 -25.76
CA GLU A 386 2.97 19.20 -25.81
C GLU A 386 3.37 19.66 -24.41
N LEU A 387 2.40 19.90 -23.54
CA LEU A 387 2.63 20.28 -22.14
C LEU A 387 3.37 19.19 -21.35
N LEU A 388 3.04 17.91 -21.58
CA LEU A 388 3.75 16.80 -20.94
C LEU A 388 5.22 16.74 -21.37
N VAL A 389 5.49 16.88 -22.67
CA VAL A 389 6.86 16.90 -23.18
C VAL A 389 7.64 18.11 -22.65
N GLN A 390 6.99 19.28 -22.62
CA GLN A 390 7.59 20.49 -22.03
C GLN A 390 7.96 20.26 -20.56
N ARG A 391 7.04 19.76 -19.74
CA ARG A 391 7.27 19.47 -18.31
C ARG A 391 8.38 18.44 -18.10
N LEU A 392 8.50 17.45 -18.98
CA LEU A 392 9.62 16.50 -18.96
C LEU A 392 10.93 17.22 -19.23
N ASN A 393 11.00 18.00 -20.29
CA ASN A 393 12.21 18.75 -20.69
C ASN A 393 12.65 19.75 -19.61
N GLU A 394 11.72 20.40 -18.92
CA GLU A 394 12.04 21.29 -17.78
C GLU A 394 12.76 20.57 -16.63
N ARG A 395 12.54 19.27 -16.45
CA ARG A 395 13.11 18.47 -15.35
C ARG A 395 14.35 17.67 -15.74
N VAL A 396 14.33 17.15 -16.94
CA VAL A 396 15.33 16.18 -17.42
C VAL A 396 16.37 16.86 -18.31
N GLY A 397 16.00 17.97 -18.94
CA GLY A 397 16.72 18.61 -20.04
C GLY A 397 16.14 18.16 -21.38
N HIS A 398 16.79 18.56 -22.48
CA HIS A 398 16.37 18.14 -23.81
C HIS A 398 16.58 16.64 -23.99
N VAL A 399 15.46 15.93 -24.16
CA VAL A 399 15.41 14.47 -24.34
C VAL A 399 14.46 14.12 -25.49
N VAL A 400 14.61 12.92 -26.04
CA VAL A 400 13.66 12.37 -27.00
C VAL A 400 12.46 11.83 -26.24
N ALA A 401 11.29 12.44 -26.40
CA ALA A 401 10.08 12.05 -25.71
C ALA A 401 8.91 11.87 -26.69
N ASN A 402 8.27 10.71 -26.63
CA ASN A 402 7.04 10.41 -27.36
C ASN A 402 5.87 10.24 -26.38
N VAL A 403 4.70 10.76 -26.78
CA VAL A 403 3.45 10.55 -26.01
C VAL A 403 2.66 9.45 -26.72
N GLU A 404 2.42 8.34 -26.03
CA GLU A 404 1.60 7.22 -26.47
C GLU A 404 0.23 7.26 -25.78
N ILE A 405 -0.85 7.43 -26.55
CA ILE A 405 -2.21 7.29 -26.02
C ILE A 405 -2.59 5.82 -26.02
N VAL A 406 -2.93 5.30 -24.84
CA VAL A 406 -3.31 3.89 -24.63
C VAL A 406 -4.66 3.77 -23.95
N PHE A 407 -5.36 2.65 -24.16
CA PHE A 407 -6.65 2.41 -23.47
C PHE A 407 -6.48 2.05 -21.98
N SER A 408 -5.35 1.44 -21.64
CA SER A 408 -4.98 1.12 -20.26
C SER A 408 -3.47 0.96 -20.16
N ILE A 409 -2.92 1.24 -18.96
CA ILE A 409 -1.50 1.00 -18.68
C ILE A 409 -1.37 -0.36 -18.02
N PRO A 410 -0.54 -1.28 -18.56
CA PRO A 410 -0.36 -2.62 -18.00
C PRO A 410 0.14 -2.56 -16.56
N ARG A 411 -0.43 -3.39 -15.69
CA ARG A 411 0.01 -3.55 -14.31
C ARG A 411 1.16 -4.55 -14.22
N GLY A 412 2.03 -4.38 -13.23
CA GLY A 412 3.06 -5.36 -12.92
C GLY A 412 2.47 -6.74 -12.55
N ALA A 413 3.30 -7.77 -12.45
CA ALA A 413 2.88 -9.15 -12.15
C ALA A 413 2.07 -9.30 -10.84
N ASN A 414 2.21 -8.37 -9.92
CA ASN A 414 1.48 -8.29 -8.65
C ASN A 414 0.23 -7.37 -8.71
N GLY A 415 -0.18 -6.92 -9.90
CA GLY A 415 -1.31 -6.02 -10.11
C GLY A 415 -1.11 -4.58 -9.71
N LYS A 416 0.09 -4.21 -9.28
CA LYS A 416 0.41 -2.83 -8.91
C LYS A 416 0.73 -1.98 -10.12
N PHE A 417 0.42 -0.69 -10.01
CA PHE A 417 0.83 0.30 -10.98
C PHE A 417 2.33 0.58 -10.86
N GLU A 418 2.99 0.68 -11.98
CA GLU A 418 4.40 1.05 -12.08
C GLU A 418 4.48 2.41 -12.77
N PHE A 419 4.68 3.45 -11.97
CA PHE A 419 4.68 4.83 -12.48
C PHE A 419 5.88 5.12 -13.39
N ILE A 420 7.07 4.64 -12.99
CA ILE A 420 8.30 4.70 -13.80
C ILE A 420 8.67 3.26 -14.18
N ARG A 421 8.71 2.99 -15.47
CA ARG A 421 9.16 1.74 -16.04
C ARG A 421 10.47 1.96 -16.80
N ILE A 422 11.48 1.19 -16.44
CA ILE A 422 12.76 1.16 -17.17
C ILE A 422 12.71 -0.07 -18.06
N GLU A 423 12.77 0.14 -19.37
CA GLU A 423 12.90 -0.89 -20.39
C GLU A 423 14.35 -0.75 -20.88
N GLU A 424 15.26 -1.60 -20.38
CA GLU A 424 16.60 -1.73 -20.97
C GLU A 424 16.44 -2.49 -22.29
N ASP A 425 17.01 -1.98 -23.38
CA ASP A 425 17.05 -2.71 -24.64
C ASP A 425 17.78 -4.04 -24.41
N ALA A 426 17.09 -5.15 -24.81
CA ALA A 426 17.57 -6.50 -24.65
C ALA A 426 18.72 -6.82 -25.63
#